data_1e8c492670ad818ce23509ae5ca44287
#
_entry.id   1e8c492670ad818ce23509ae5ca44287
#
_cell.length_a   1.000
_cell.length_b   1.000
_cell.length_c   1.000
_cell.angle_alpha   90.00
_cell.angle_beta   90.00
_cell.angle_gamma   90.00
#
_symmetry.space_group_name_H-M   'P 1'
#
loop_
_entity.id
_entity.type
_entity.pdbx_description
1 polymer ?
#
loop_
_entity_poly.entity_id
_entity_poly.type
_entity_poly.pdbx_seq_one_letter_code
_entity_poly.pdbx_strand_id
1 'polypeptide(L)'
;MAELAKKSVIELSKKGSRLFRKGQYEEAEQAYLQAYELDDTNPYVLAGLGDVYRKLCNFEESAKYYDAILKEDTRNLFALRGAGDARRGMKEPQQAIPFWLRYLEINPKDSHVMVRVADAYHKLHDAENAIAFYEQALEVSTNDPFALLGLGNVYYAQHEDTKALLCFETLLKNKSQNVVVMTMTGNIYRRRKEFDRAMDHYEEALQLEPTNNFALFGMGDCYRGKKNMEKAVEWWDKILEHEPENQALWTRVGDALLSLERVDDAVEHYQASLKNGPDVYSYLGMARVHHARGDLNSAREFCETALSHDKSNERVLEKLIEICEQSGDLPAADEAREKLARAAD
;
A
#
# COMPACT_ATOMS: atom_id res chain seq x y z
N MET A 1 26.41 -39.64 -35.27
CA MET A 1 25.29 -38.66 -35.27
C MET A 1 24.91 -38.20 -33.87
N ALA A 2 24.67 -39.10 -32.91
CA ALA A 2 24.30 -38.72 -31.50
C ALA A 2 25.37 -37.84 -30.77
N GLU A 3 26.66 -38.08 -31.00
CA GLU A 3 27.73 -37.28 -30.34
C GLU A 3 27.86 -35.87 -30.94
N LEU A 4 27.59 -35.71 -32.24
CA LEU A 4 27.51 -34.41 -32.91
C LEU A 4 26.27 -33.60 -32.41
N ALA A 5 25.12 -34.23 -32.28
CA ALA A 5 23.90 -33.61 -31.75
C ALA A 5 24.12 -33.13 -30.31
N LYS A 6 24.74 -33.96 -29.46
CA LYS A 6 25.08 -33.63 -28.07
C LYS A 6 26.02 -32.42 -27.95
N LYS A 7 27.00 -32.33 -28.87
CA LYS A 7 27.91 -31.18 -28.94
C LYS A 7 27.21 -29.91 -29.36
N SER A 8 26.30 -30.00 -30.34
CA SER A 8 25.47 -28.86 -30.77
C SER A 8 24.52 -28.35 -29.69
N VAL A 9 23.89 -29.23 -28.91
CA VAL A 9 23.05 -28.86 -27.77
C VAL A 9 23.84 -28.06 -26.74
N ILE A 10 25.06 -28.49 -26.39
CA ILE A 10 25.94 -27.80 -25.46
C ILE A 10 26.35 -26.42 -25.99
N GLU A 11 26.70 -26.31 -27.26
CA GLU A 11 27.08 -25.02 -27.87
C GLU A 11 25.91 -24.03 -27.92
N LEU A 12 24.73 -24.49 -28.32
CA LEU A 12 23.50 -23.68 -28.36
C LEU A 12 23.06 -23.24 -26.96
N SER A 13 23.11 -24.14 -25.97
CA SER A 13 22.81 -23.80 -24.57
C SER A 13 23.76 -22.76 -24.00
N LYS A 14 25.08 -22.87 -24.28
CA LYS A 14 26.09 -21.89 -23.91
C LYS A 14 25.83 -20.54 -24.59
N LYS A 15 25.43 -20.55 -25.88
CA LYS A 15 25.04 -19.34 -26.62
C LYS A 15 23.83 -18.68 -25.95
N GLY A 16 22.76 -19.45 -25.69
CA GLY A 16 21.56 -18.97 -25.00
C GLY A 16 21.86 -18.35 -23.64
N SER A 17 22.66 -19.05 -22.80
CA SER A 17 23.08 -18.55 -21.49
C SER A 17 23.91 -17.24 -21.58
N ARG A 18 24.75 -17.11 -22.60
CA ARG A 18 25.52 -15.86 -22.83
C ARG A 18 24.60 -14.71 -23.24
N LEU A 19 23.64 -14.95 -24.13
CA LEU A 19 22.65 -13.97 -24.58
C LEU A 19 21.73 -13.54 -23.42
N PHE A 20 21.25 -14.50 -22.63
CA PHE A 20 20.44 -14.23 -21.43
C PHE A 20 21.16 -13.29 -20.45
N ARG A 21 22.47 -13.54 -20.16
CA ARG A 21 23.26 -12.66 -19.27
C ARG A 21 23.46 -11.24 -19.83
N LYS A 22 23.34 -11.07 -21.14
CA LYS A 22 23.42 -9.76 -21.81
C LYS A 22 22.06 -9.05 -21.86
N GLY A 23 20.98 -9.69 -21.38
CA GLY A 23 19.63 -9.16 -21.44
C GLY A 23 18.95 -9.32 -22.81
N GLN A 24 19.56 -10.08 -23.74
CA GLN A 24 19.05 -10.36 -25.08
C GLN A 24 18.14 -11.61 -25.00
N TYR A 25 16.91 -11.42 -24.47
CA TYR A 25 16.05 -12.54 -24.09
C TYR A 25 15.45 -13.25 -25.29
N GLU A 26 15.06 -12.53 -26.34
CA GLU A 26 14.47 -13.06 -27.56
C GLU A 26 15.49 -13.90 -28.34
N GLU A 27 16.75 -13.42 -28.45
CA GLU A 27 17.80 -14.19 -29.09
C GLU A 27 18.25 -15.39 -28.23
N ALA A 28 18.17 -15.27 -26.89
CA ALA A 28 18.40 -16.37 -25.99
C ALA A 28 17.36 -17.46 -26.15
N GLU A 29 16.07 -17.09 -26.28
CA GLU A 29 14.96 -18.00 -26.59
C GLU A 29 15.25 -18.81 -27.84
N GLN A 30 15.55 -18.14 -28.96
CA GLN A 30 15.85 -18.82 -30.22
C GLN A 30 16.98 -19.82 -30.10
N ALA A 31 18.06 -19.45 -29.38
CA ALA A 31 19.19 -20.37 -29.18
C ALA A 31 18.80 -21.59 -28.33
N TYR A 32 17.98 -21.40 -27.30
CA TYR A 32 17.51 -22.52 -26.48
C TYR A 32 16.45 -23.36 -27.19
N LEU A 33 15.57 -22.78 -28.01
CA LEU A 33 14.60 -23.56 -28.83
C LEU A 33 15.33 -24.44 -29.84
N GLN A 34 16.37 -23.93 -30.51
CA GLN A 34 17.21 -24.76 -31.38
C GLN A 34 17.90 -25.91 -30.63
N ALA A 35 18.30 -25.69 -29.39
CA ALA A 35 18.84 -26.75 -28.54
C ALA A 35 17.76 -27.74 -28.10
N TYR A 36 16.55 -27.29 -27.84
CA TYR A 36 15.38 -28.08 -27.46
C TYR A 36 14.91 -29.01 -28.60
N GLU A 37 14.94 -28.54 -29.84
CA GLU A 37 14.65 -29.37 -31.02
C GLU A 37 15.62 -30.56 -31.15
N LEU A 38 16.84 -30.45 -30.63
CA LEU A 38 17.85 -31.52 -30.67
C LEU A 38 17.78 -32.45 -29.45
N ASP A 39 17.37 -31.92 -28.29
CA ASP A 39 17.24 -32.66 -27.04
C ASP A 39 16.21 -31.97 -26.13
N ASP A 40 14.96 -32.40 -26.22
CA ASP A 40 13.80 -31.84 -25.52
C ASP A 40 13.70 -32.23 -24.04
N THR A 41 14.56 -33.15 -23.60
CA THR A 41 14.62 -33.59 -22.20
C THR A 41 15.79 -33.01 -21.43
N ASN A 42 16.66 -32.23 -22.08
CA ASN A 42 17.87 -31.70 -21.48
C ASN A 42 17.54 -30.66 -20.37
N PRO A 43 17.88 -30.94 -19.10
CA PRO A 43 17.48 -30.09 -18.00
C PRO A 43 18.10 -28.67 -18.04
N TYR A 44 19.25 -28.50 -18.66
CA TYR A 44 19.89 -27.19 -18.83
C TYR A 44 19.18 -26.35 -19.90
N VAL A 45 18.70 -26.99 -20.96
CA VAL A 45 17.92 -26.34 -22.02
C VAL A 45 16.56 -25.92 -21.48
N LEU A 46 15.86 -26.87 -20.82
CA LEU A 46 14.56 -26.62 -20.19
C LEU A 46 14.64 -25.50 -19.14
N ALA A 47 15.67 -25.54 -18.29
CA ALA A 47 15.90 -24.48 -17.29
C ALA A 47 16.17 -23.11 -17.95
N GLY A 48 16.96 -23.10 -19.04
CA GLY A 48 17.22 -21.89 -19.80
C GLY A 48 15.96 -21.28 -20.42
N LEU A 49 15.09 -22.11 -21.01
CA LEU A 49 13.80 -21.68 -21.54
C LEU A 49 12.89 -21.18 -20.41
N GLY A 50 12.80 -21.90 -19.30
CA GLY A 50 12.05 -21.47 -18.14
C GLY A 50 12.47 -20.08 -17.63
N ASP A 51 13.79 -19.83 -17.54
CA ASP A 51 14.31 -18.53 -17.12
C ASP A 51 14.05 -17.42 -18.14
N VAL A 52 14.20 -17.71 -19.44
CA VAL A 52 13.92 -16.75 -20.53
C VAL A 52 12.46 -16.35 -20.52
N TYR A 53 11.54 -17.32 -20.53
CA TYR A 53 10.10 -17.01 -20.50
C TYR A 53 9.68 -16.26 -19.24
N ARG A 54 10.31 -16.56 -18.10
CA ARG A 54 10.06 -15.79 -16.86
C ARG A 54 10.51 -14.33 -17.01
N LYS A 55 11.63 -14.06 -17.71
CA LYS A 55 12.11 -12.69 -17.99
C LYS A 55 11.24 -11.97 -19.01
N LEU A 56 10.68 -12.69 -19.98
CA LEU A 56 9.72 -12.19 -20.94
C LEU A 56 8.29 -12.07 -20.37
N CYS A 57 8.11 -12.33 -19.06
CA CYS A 57 6.81 -12.31 -18.37
C CYS A 57 5.79 -13.31 -18.93
N ASN A 58 6.24 -14.32 -19.69
CA ASN A 58 5.41 -15.45 -20.13
C ASN A 58 5.51 -16.57 -19.07
N PHE A 59 4.81 -16.38 -17.96
CA PHE A 59 4.93 -17.25 -16.80
C PHE A 59 4.33 -18.64 -17.00
N GLU A 60 3.33 -18.79 -17.87
CA GLU A 60 2.73 -20.08 -18.20
C GLU A 60 3.74 -20.99 -18.92
N GLU A 61 4.40 -20.49 -19.96
CA GLU A 61 5.43 -21.24 -20.66
C GLU A 61 6.62 -21.52 -19.72
N SER A 62 7.04 -20.52 -18.92
CA SER A 62 8.07 -20.73 -17.93
C SER A 62 7.76 -21.90 -16.99
N ALA A 63 6.53 -21.97 -16.46
CA ALA A 63 6.10 -23.07 -15.59
C ALA A 63 6.16 -24.44 -16.28
N LYS A 64 5.72 -24.54 -17.54
CA LYS A 64 5.76 -25.79 -18.31
C LYS A 64 7.16 -26.39 -18.39
N TYR A 65 8.16 -25.54 -18.67
CA TYR A 65 9.55 -26.02 -18.78
C TYR A 65 10.13 -26.46 -17.44
N TYR A 66 9.83 -25.77 -16.34
CA TYR A 66 10.25 -26.24 -15.02
C TYR A 66 9.51 -27.52 -14.61
N ASP A 67 8.22 -27.63 -14.90
CA ASP A 67 7.44 -28.84 -14.63
C ASP A 67 7.96 -30.04 -15.44
N ALA A 68 8.45 -29.82 -16.66
CA ALA A 68 9.10 -30.87 -17.45
C ALA A 68 10.37 -31.41 -16.76
N ILE A 69 11.20 -30.55 -16.17
CA ILE A 69 12.35 -30.99 -15.36
C ILE A 69 11.86 -31.78 -14.15
N LEU A 70 10.81 -31.30 -13.46
CA LEU A 70 10.31 -31.94 -12.23
C LEU A 70 9.60 -33.26 -12.46
N LYS A 71 9.21 -33.62 -13.69
CA LYS A 71 8.71 -34.95 -14.05
C LYS A 71 9.82 -36.00 -13.97
N GLU A 72 11.04 -35.67 -14.38
CA GLU A 72 12.19 -36.58 -14.39
C GLU A 72 12.96 -36.51 -13.06
N ASP A 73 13.17 -35.33 -12.53
CA ASP A 73 13.85 -35.09 -11.26
C ASP A 73 13.00 -34.24 -10.32
N THR A 74 12.19 -34.90 -9.51
CA THR A 74 11.27 -34.28 -8.56
C THR A 74 11.96 -33.46 -7.46
N ARG A 75 13.28 -33.61 -7.27
CA ARG A 75 14.09 -32.94 -6.25
C ARG A 75 15.02 -31.88 -6.83
N ASN A 76 14.87 -31.54 -8.08
CA ASN A 76 15.70 -30.55 -8.74
C ASN A 76 15.45 -29.14 -8.12
N LEU A 77 16.39 -28.67 -7.33
CA LEU A 77 16.29 -27.40 -6.60
C LEU A 77 16.06 -26.20 -7.51
N PHE A 78 16.73 -26.20 -8.67
CA PHE A 78 16.58 -25.10 -9.62
C PHE A 78 15.17 -25.04 -10.21
N ALA A 79 14.64 -26.19 -10.61
CA ALA A 79 13.30 -26.31 -11.16
C ALA A 79 12.22 -26.03 -10.10
N LEU A 80 12.38 -26.54 -8.87
CA LEU A 80 11.45 -26.24 -7.76
C LEU A 80 11.34 -24.74 -7.50
N ARG A 81 12.47 -24.04 -7.41
CA ARG A 81 12.46 -22.58 -7.21
C ARG A 81 11.86 -21.86 -8.40
N GLY A 82 12.25 -22.26 -9.63
CA GLY A 82 11.76 -21.65 -10.86
C GLY A 82 10.26 -21.84 -11.08
N ALA A 83 9.73 -23.06 -10.82
CA ALA A 83 8.31 -23.37 -10.91
C ALA A 83 7.46 -22.55 -9.92
N GLY A 84 7.93 -22.37 -8.69
CA GLY A 84 7.29 -21.48 -7.71
C GLY A 84 7.34 -20.01 -8.15
N ASP A 85 8.50 -19.54 -8.65
CA ASP A 85 8.64 -18.16 -9.14
C ASP A 85 7.74 -17.88 -10.37
N ALA A 86 7.56 -18.83 -11.26
CA ALA A 86 6.67 -18.71 -12.41
C ALA A 86 5.20 -18.57 -11.96
N ARG A 87 4.74 -19.41 -11.02
CA ARG A 87 3.38 -19.35 -10.47
C ARG A 87 3.12 -18.06 -9.69
N ARG A 88 4.12 -17.56 -8.97
CA ARG A 88 4.04 -16.22 -8.37
C ARG A 88 3.84 -15.13 -9.43
N GLY A 89 4.53 -15.26 -10.57
CA GLY A 89 4.37 -14.35 -11.71
C GLY A 89 2.96 -14.37 -12.32
N MET A 90 2.32 -15.53 -12.34
CA MET A 90 0.90 -15.70 -12.73
C MET A 90 -0.09 -15.14 -11.69
N LYS A 91 0.41 -14.62 -10.54
CA LYS A 91 -0.40 -14.17 -9.39
C LYS A 91 -1.17 -15.30 -8.70
N GLU A 92 -0.62 -16.50 -8.72
CA GLU A 92 -1.17 -17.72 -8.11
C GLU A 92 -0.32 -18.18 -6.89
N PRO A 93 -0.28 -17.40 -5.79
CA PRO A 93 0.56 -17.71 -4.64
C PRO A 93 0.27 -19.08 -4.02
N GLN A 94 -1.00 -19.53 -4.06
CA GLN A 94 -1.40 -20.85 -3.56
C GLN A 94 -0.67 -21.99 -4.28
N GLN A 95 -0.46 -21.84 -5.58
CA GLN A 95 0.22 -22.84 -6.39
C GLN A 95 1.75 -22.74 -6.29
N ALA A 96 2.29 -21.58 -5.95
CA ALA A 96 3.73 -21.36 -5.79
C ALA A 96 4.29 -22.02 -4.51
N ILE A 97 3.56 -21.92 -3.39
CA ILE A 97 3.96 -22.37 -2.06
C ILE A 97 4.45 -23.83 -2.04
N PRO A 98 3.73 -24.84 -2.59
CA PRO A 98 4.15 -26.23 -2.53
C PRO A 98 5.55 -26.49 -3.16
N PHE A 99 5.90 -25.76 -4.20
CA PHE A 99 7.21 -25.89 -4.85
C PHE A 99 8.34 -25.34 -3.98
N TRP A 100 8.14 -24.20 -3.36
CA TRP A 100 9.12 -23.61 -2.45
C TRP A 100 9.24 -24.41 -1.15
N LEU A 101 8.16 -24.98 -0.62
CA LEU A 101 8.23 -25.86 0.54
C LEU A 101 9.06 -27.10 0.25
N ARG A 102 8.83 -27.77 -0.90
CA ARG A 102 9.66 -28.90 -1.34
C ARG A 102 11.13 -28.50 -1.55
N TYR A 103 11.38 -27.28 -2.02
CA TYR A 103 12.73 -26.73 -2.10
C TYR A 103 13.37 -26.63 -0.72
N LEU A 104 12.65 -26.09 0.28
CA LEU A 104 13.12 -25.92 1.66
C LEU A 104 13.32 -27.26 2.40
N GLU A 105 12.59 -28.31 2.06
CA GLU A 105 12.87 -29.67 2.57
C GLU A 105 14.28 -30.16 2.18
N ILE A 106 14.82 -29.69 1.06
CA ILE A 106 16.13 -30.08 0.56
C ILE A 106 17.21 -29.08 0.98
N ASN A 107 16.87 -27.80 0.95
CA ASN A 107 17.74 -26.69 1.32
C ASN A 107 17.09 -25.82 2.41
N PRO A 108 17.12 -26.26 3.68
CA PRO A 108 16.37 -25.64 4.76
C PRO A 108 16.97 -24.31 5.29
N LYS A 109 18.06 -23.81 4.70
CA LYS A 109 18.70 -22.56 5.13
C LYS A 109 18.70 -21.47 4.06
N ASP A 110 17.83 -21.56 3.07
CA ASP A 110 17.66 -20.50 2.07
C ASP A 110 16.65 -19.45 2.54
N SER A 111 17.15 -18.40 3.23
CA SER A 111 16.32 -17.29 3.74
C SER A 111 15.54 -16.61 2.63
N HIS A 112 16.08 -16.50 1.42
CA HIS A 112 15.38 -15.87 0.30
C HIS A 112 14.15 -16.66 -0.16
N VAL A 113 14.21 -17.99 -0.11
CA VAL A 113 13.02 -18.81 -0.43
C VAL A 113 12.01 -18.78 0.72
N MET A 114 12.47 -18.76 1.98
CA MET A 114 11.59 -18.55 3.13
C MET A 114 10.80 -17.23 3.01
N VAL A 115 11.46 -16.14 2.66
CA VAL A 115 10.80 -14.83 2.42
C VAL A 115 9.75 -14.95 1.30
N ARG A 116 10.04 -15.68 0.20
CA ARG A 116 9.03 -15.89 -0.87
C ARG A 116 7.80 -16.64 -0.38
N VAL A 117 8.00 -17.66 0.45
CA VAL A 117 6.89 -18.40 1.07
C VAL A 117 6.09 -17.49 1.98
N ALA A 118 6.77 -16.70 2.82
CA ALA A 118 6.14 -15.73 3.71
C ALA A 118 5.34 -14.66 2.93
N ASP A 119 5.92 -14.08 1.87
CA ASP A 119 5.24 -13.12 0.99
C ASP A 119 3.99 -13.73 0.36
N ALA A 120 4.04 -15.01 -0.03
CA ALA A 120 2.89 -15.70 -0.60
C ALA A 120 1.77 -15.90 0.42
N TYR A 121 2.09 -16.33 1.64
CA TYR A 121 1.12 -16.43 2.73
C TYR A 121 0.54 -15.07 3.12
N HIS A 122 1.36 -14.03 3.16
CA HIS A 122 0.88 -12.67 3.42
C HIS A 122 -0.16 -12.23 2.36
N LYS A 123 0.09 -12.49 1.07
CA LYS A 123 -0.87 -12.19 -0.01
C LYS A 123 -2.16 -13.00 0.08
N LEU A 124 -2.12 -14.15 0.72
CA LEU A 124 -3.28 -15.00 1.00
C LEU A 124 -4.00 -14.59 2.30
N HIS A 125 -3.56 -13.52 2.96
CA HIS A 125 -4.04 -13.09 4.27
C HIS A 125 -3.85 -14.13 5.39
N ASP A 126 -2.93 -15.07 5.20
CA ASP A 126 -2.50 -16.04 6.21
C ASP A 126 -1.32 -15.45 6.99
N ALA A 127 -1.66 -14.62 7.96
CA ALA A 127 -0.67 -13.90 8.75
C ALA A 127 0.17 -14.83 9.65
N GLU A 128 -0.41 -15.93 10.14
CA GLU A 128 0.28 -16.87 11.02
C GLU A 128 1.45 -17.53 10.30
N ASN A 129 1.19 -18.14 9.13
CA ASN A 129 2.24 -18.75 8.34
C ASN A 129 3.22 -17.72 7.78
N ALA A 130 2.75 -16.53 7.39
CA ALA A 130 3.65 -15.47 6.94
C ALA A 130 4.66 -15.08 8.03
N ILE A 131 4.22 -14.83 9.26
CA ILE A 131 5.07 -14.52 10.42
C ILE A 131 6.09 -15.64 10.63
N ALA A 132 5.62 -16.90 10.69
CA ALA A 132 6.49 -18.04 10.96
C ALA A 132 7.64 -18.15 9.94
N PHE A 133 7.37 -17.97 8.66
CA PHE A 133 8.41 -18.04 7.62
C PHE A 133 9.32 -16.80 7.58
N TYR A 134 8.82 -15.60 7.89
CA TYR A 134 9.70 -14.42 8.04
C TYR A 134 10.64 -14.58 9.24
N GLU A 135 10.13 -15.08 10.39
CA GLU A 135 10.95 -15.33 11.57
C GLU A 135 12.03 -16.38 11.28
N GLN A 136 11.69 -17.50 10.63
CA GLN A 136 12.66 -18.49 10.18
C GLN A 136 13.73 -17.88 9.24
N ALA A 137 13.33 -17.00 8.33
CA ALA A 137 14.29 -16.29 7.47
C ALA A 137 15.25 -15.41 8.28
N LEU A 138 14.74 -14.74 9.33
CA LEU A 138 15.55 -13.91 10.23
C LEU A 138 16.44 -14.73 11.17
N GLU A 139 16.07 -15.96 11.54
CA GLU A 139 16.98 -16.89 12.24
C GLU A 139 18.21 -17.24 11.41
N VAL A 140 18.05 -17.35 10.08
CA VAL A 140 19.16 -17.62 9.16
C VAL A 140 19.95 -16.34 8.84
N SER A 141 19.26 -15.24 8.65
CA SER A 141 19.82 -13.92 8.29
C SER A 141 19.15 -12.82 9.11
N THR A 142 19.69 -12.51 10.27
CA THR A 142 19.09 -11.62 11.29
C THR A 142 18.77 -10.20 10.80
N ASN A 143 19.42 -9.76 9.73
CA ASN A 143 19.24 -8.40 9.16
C ASN A 143 18.75 -8.44 7.70
N ASP A 144 18.09 -9.52 7.29
CA ASP A 144 17.51 -9.59 5.95
C ASP A 144 16.44 -8.48 5.78
N PRO A 145 16.65 -7.52 4.87
CA PRO A 145 15.78 -6.35 4.77
C PRO A 145 14.39 -6.70 4.25
N PHE A 146 14.27 -7.77 3.46
CA PHE A 146 12.99 -8.21 2.93
C PHE A 146 12.17 -8.91 4.00
N ALA A 147 12.82 -9.76 4.81
CA ALA A 147 12.17 -10.41 5.95
C ALA A 147 11.72 -9.40 7.01
N LEU A 148 12.58 -8.43 7.38
CA LEU A 148 12.23 -7.37 8.33
C LEU A 148 11.07 -6.50 7.82
N LEU A 149 11.10 -6.11 6.53
CA LEU A 149 10.03 -5.32 5.94
C LEU A 149 8.71 -6.10 5.91
N GLY A 150 8.75 -7.34 5.45
CA GLY A 150 7.56 -8.18 5.35
C GLY A 150 6.94 -8.46 6.72
N LEU A 151 7.75 -8.86 7.70
CA LEU A 151 7.32 -9.11 9.08
C LEU A 151 6.76 -7.84 9.74
N GLY A 152 7.46 -6.71 9.58
CA GLY A 152 7.01 -5.42 10.07
C GLY A 152 5.66 -5.01 9.49
N ASN A 153 5.44 -5.23 8.19
CA ASN A 153 4.17 -4.94 7.54
C ASN A 153 3.02 -5.81 8.07
N VAL A 154 3.27 -7.11 8.31
CA VAL A 154 2.26 -8.01 8.90
C VAL A 154 1.89 -7.52 10.30
N TYR A 155 2.85 -7.24 11.16
CA TYR A 155 2.58 -6.72 12.50
C TYR A 155 1.91 -5.34 12.48
N TYR A 156 2.30 -4.47 11.56
CA TYR A 156 1.65 -3.16 11.40
C TYR A 156 0.16 -3.29 11.03
N ALA A 157 -0.17 -4.19 10.12
CA ALA A 157 -1.55 -4.47 9.72
C ALA A 157 -2.39 -5.09 10.87
N GLN A 158 -1.75 -5.83 11.76
CA GLN A 158 -2.38 -6.41 12.97
C GLN A 158 -2.45 -5.43 14.15
N HIS A 159 -1.97 -4.18 14.00
CA HIS A 159 -1.83 -3.21 15.09
C HIS A 159 -0.91 -3.66 16.24
N GLU A 160 -0.02 -4.61 15.98
CA GLU A 160 1.04 -5.06 16.88
C GLU A 160 2.22 -4.07 16.86
N ASP A 161 1.92 -2.82 17.25
CA ASP A 161 2.81 -1.66 17.09
C ASP A 161 4.22 -1.88 17.64
N THR A 162 4.37 -2.59 18.77
CA THR A 162 5.68 -2.83 19.38
C THR A 162 6.55 -3.75 18.53
N LYS A 163 5.97 -4.81 17.97
CA LYS A 163 6.69 -5.75 17.11
C LYS A 163 7.01 -5.13 15.75
N ALA A 164 6.06 -4.36 15.19
CA ALA A 164 6.29 -3.62 13.96
C ALA A 164 7.45 -2.62 14.08
N LEU A 165 7.50 -1.84 15.18
CA LEU A 165 8.60 -0.91 15.47
C LEU A 165 9.95 -1.62 15.55
N LEU A 166 10.03 -2.79 16.21
CA LEU A 166 11.28 -3.53 16.31
C LEU A 166 11.84 -3.87 14.92
N CYS A 167 10.99 -4.31 14.00
CA CYS A 167 11.38 -4.62 12.63
C CYS A 167 11.80 -3.36 11.86
N PHE A 168 10.96 -2.31 11.90
CA PHE A 168 11.18 -1.09 11.14
C PHE A 168 12.39 -0.30 11.64
N GLU A 169 12.57 -0.15 12.96
CA GLU A 169 13.75 0.52 13.52
C GLU A 169 15.04 -0.25 13.22
N THR A 170 15.00 -1.60 13.25
CA THR A 170 16.15 -2.41 12.84
C THR A 170 16.50 -2.16 11.38
N LEU A 171 15.50 -2.08 10.52
CA LEU A 171 15.67 -1.79 9.10
C LEU A 171 16.25 -0.39 8.88
N LEU A 172 15.75 0.63 9.58
CA LEU A 172 16.23 2.01 9.47
C LEU A 172 17.65 2.18 10.03
N LYS A 173 17.99 1.52 11.15
CA LYS A 173 19.37 1.50 11.70
C LYS A 173 20.38 0.94 10.70
N ASN A 174 19.97 0.03 9.83
CA ASN A 174 20.82 -0.52 8.76
C ASN A 174 20.96 0.45 7.56
N LYS A 175 20.66 1.75 7.74
CA LYS A 175 20.72 2.81 6.73
C LYS A 175 19.80 2.60 5.53
N SER A 176 18.70 1.92 5.74
CA SER A 176 17.65 1.82 4.72
C SER A 176 16.97 3.19 4.54
N GLN A 177 17.16 3.81 3.38
CA GLN A 177 16.45 5.04 2.99
C GLN A 177 15.05 4.71 2.45
N ASN A 178 14.26 3.98 3.22
CA ASN A 178 12.93 3.55 2.82
C ASN A 178 11.87 4.51 3.38
N VAL A 179 11.41 5.43 2.55
CA VAL A 179 10.40 6.45 2.91
C VAL A 179 9.11 5.82 3.44
N VAL A 180 8.69 4.69 2.87
CA VAL A 180 7.49 3.97 3.34
C VAL A 180 7.67 3.48 4.78
N VAL A 181 8.83 2.92 5.10
CA VAL A 181 9.13 2.46 6.48
C VAL A 181 9.19 3.63 7.43
N MET A 182 9.81 4.76 7.04
CA MET A 182 9.85 5.97 7.85
C MET A 182 8.44 6.48 8.17
N THR A 183 7.59 6.59 7.15
CA THR A 183 6.21 7.05 7.34
C THR A 183 5.37 6.09 8.17
N MET A 184 5.54 4.78 8.00
CA MET A 184 4.87 3.76 8.83
C MET A 184 5.33 3.83 10.29
N THR A 185 6.63 4.01 10.52
CA THR A 185 7.20 4.21 11.86
C THR A 185 6.62 5.47 12.51
N GLY A 186 6.61 6.59 11.78
CA GLY A 186 5.97 7.82 12.21
C GLY A 186 4.48 7.63 12.55
N ASN A 187 3.74 6.89 11.72
CA ASN A 187 2.34 6.58 11.99
C ASN A 187 2.12 5.78 13.28
N ILE A 188 3.01 4.85 13.61
CA ILE A 188 2.94 4.12 14.88
C ILE A 188 3.16 5.07 16.06
N TYR A 189 4.21 5.88 16.02
CA TYR A 189 4.48 6.85 17.09
C TYR A 189 3.34 7.87 17.24
N ARG A 190 2.76 8.34 16.13
CA ARG A 190 1.57 9.22 16.14
C ARG A 190 0.37 8.55 16.82
N ARG A 191 0.06 7.28 16.51
CA ARG A 191 -1.00 6.51 17.21
C ARG A 191 -0.76 6.42 18.71
N ARG A 192 0.50 6.29 19.13
CA ARG A 192 0.92 6.26 20.53
C ARG A 192 0.96 7.65 21.18
N LYS A 193 0.63 8.71 20.43
CA LYS A 193 0.73 10.12 20.85
C LYS A 193 2.14 10.56 21.18
N GLU A 194 3.15 9.85 20.70
CA GLU A 194 4.57 10.21 20.79
C GLU A 194 4.92 11.12 19.61
N PHE A 195 4.30 12.33 19.59
CA PHE A 195 4.27 13.19 18.42
C PHE A 195 5.67 13.66 17.98
N ASP A 196 6.57 13.94 18.92
CA ASP A 196 7.92 14.41 18.56
C ASP A 196 8.69 13.32 17.80
N ARG A 197 8.66 12.08 18.29
CA ARG A 197 9.28 10.94 17.58
C ARG A 197 8.64 10.66 16.23
N ALA A 198 7.32 10.84 16.13
CA ALA A 198 6.63 10.69 14.87
C ALA A 198 7.11 11.74 13.85
N MET A 199 7.26 12.98 14.29
CA MET A 199 7.71 14.10 13.46
C MET A 199 9.14 13.90 12.99
N ASP A 200 10.06 13.40 13.82
CA ASP A 200 11.44 13.07 13.41
C ASP A 200 11.45 12.13 12.19
N HIS A 201 10.64 11.07 12.23
CA HIS A 201 10.55 10.11 11.10
C HIS A 201 9.87 10.70 9.86
N TYR A 202 8.87 11.57 10.03
CA TYR A 202 8.25 12.25 8.90
C TYR A 202 9.22 13.28 8.28
N GLU A 203 10.01 13.99 9.09
CA GLU A 203 11.03 14.91 8.59
C GLU A 203 12.12 14.18 7.80
N GLU A 204 12.60 13.02 8.28
CA GLU A 204 13.52 12.17 7.53
C GLU A 204 12.93 11.74 6.19
N ALA A 205 11.65 11.34 6.17
CA ALA A 205 10.93 10.98 4.95
C ALA A 205 10.84 12.16 3.96
N LEU A 206 10.52 13.37 4.46
CA LEU A 206 10.40 14.60 3.66
C LEU A 206 11.74 15.13 3.15
N GLN A 207 12.86 14.80 3.80
CA GLN A 207 14.19 15.09 3.25
C GLN A 207 14.47 14.31 1.97
N LEU A 208 13.91 13.10 1.84
CA LEU A 208 14.06 12.24 0.66
C LEU A 208 12.98 12.52 -0.39
N GLU A 209 11.75 12.69 0.06
CA GLU A 209 10.58 12.95 -0.77
C GLU A 209 9.80 14.15 -0.22
N PRO A 210 10.14 15.40 -0.62
CA PRO A 210 9.54 16.61 -0.06
C PRO A 210 8.02 16.74 -0.22
N THR A 211 7.46 16.04 -1.20
CA THR A 211 6.02 16.04 -1.50
C THR A 211 5.33 14.74 -1.08
N ASN A 212 5.92 13.97 -0.18
CA ASN A 212 5.28 12.73 0.29
C ASN A 212 4.06 13.05 1.15
N ASN A 213 2.86 12.85 0.60
CA ASN A 213 1.60 13.20 1.24
C ASN A 213 1.35 12.47 2.57
N PHE A 214 1.84 11.24 2.73
CA PHE A 214 1.70 10.52 4.01
C PHE A 214 2.50 11.20 5.13
N ALA A 215 3.71 11.66 4.82
CA ALA A 215 4.55 12.38 5.78
C ALA A 215 3.99 13.79 6.07
N LEU A 216 3.61 14.55 5.02
CA LEU A 216 3.00 15.87 5.19
C LEU A 216 1.73 15.82 6.02
N PHE A 217 0.84 14.85 5.72
CA PHE A 217 -0.38 14.64 6.47
C PHE A 217 -0.10 14.23 7.92
N GLY A 218 0.89 13.34 8.11
CA GLY A 218 1.36 12.92 9.44
C GLY A 218 1.89 14.08 10.29
N MET A 219 2.65 15.00 9.67
CA MET A 219 3.14 16.23 10.32
C MET A 219 1.97 17.11 10.80
N GLY A 220 1.00 17.38 9.91
CA GLY A 220 -0.19 18.15 10.26
C GLY A 220 -0.97 17.50 11.40
N ASP A 221 -1.18 16.18 11.35
CA ASP A 221 -1.87 15.44 12.42
C ASP A 221 -1.09 15.46 13.75
N CYS A 222 0.24 15.44 13.73
CA CYS A 222 1.05 15.59 14.94
C CYS A 222 0.88 16.98 15.58
N TYR A 223 0.92 18.04 14.76
CA TYR A 223 0.69 19.39 15.25
C TYR A 223 -0.73 19.56 15.80
N ARG A 224 -1.74 19.00 15.12
CA ARG A 224 -3.12 18.95 15.65
C ARG A 224 -3.18 18.23 17.00
N GLY A 225 -2.50 17.08 17.12
CA GLY A 225 -2.42 16.32 18.37
C GLY A 225 -1.72 17.10 19.51
N LYS A 226 -0.77 17.96 19.18
CA LYS A 226 -0.10 18.91 20.09
C LYS A 226 -0.91 20.19 20.33
N LYS A 227 -2.14 20.28 19.82
CA LYS A 227 -3.04 21.44 19.90
C LYS A 227 -2.47 22.71 19.24
N ASN A 228 -1.60 22.56 18.26
CA ASN A 228 -1.10 23.66 17.43
C ASN A 228 -1.76 23.55 16.04
N MET A 229 -2.97 24.11 15.96
CA MET A 229 -3.81 23.99 14.77
C MET A 229 -3.26 24.86 13.62
N GLU A 230 -2.62 26.00 13.92
CA GLU A 230 -2.01 26.85 12.91
C GLU A 230 -0.95 26.07 12.10
N LYS A 231 -0.03 25.41 12.80
CA LYS A 231 0.98 24.58 12.12
C LYS A 231 0.39 23.36 11.44
N ALA A 232 -0.72 22.79 11.96
CA ALA A 232 -1.39 21.70 11.29
C ALA A 232 -1.91 22.13 9.93
N VAL A 233 -2.55 23.30 9.83
CA VAL A 233 -3.02 23.90 8.58
C VAL A 233 -1.85 24.11 7.63
N GLU A 234 -0.75 24.73 8.05
CA GLU A 234 0.44 24.95 7.20
C GLU A 234 0.97 23.67 6.53
N TRP A 235 0.93 22.55 7.25
CA TRP A 235 1.39 21.27 6.71
C TRP A 235 0.37 20.63 5.77
N TRP A 236 -0.93 20.76 6.03
CA TRP A 236 -1.96 20.24 5.15
C TRP A 236 -2.10 21.06 3.86
N ASP A 237 -1.90 22.39 3.92
CA ASP A 237 -1.91 23.26 2.75
C ASP A 237 -0.82 22.87 1.74
N LYS A 238 0.36 22.42 2.19
CA LYS A 238 1.39 21.89 1.29
C LYS A 238 0.91 20.71 0.44
N ILE A 239 -0.02 19.90 0.94
CA ILE A 239 -0.63 18.82 0.15
C ILE A 239 -1.58 19.43 -0.88
N LEU A 240 -2.37 20.41 -0.51
CA LEU A 240 -3.34 21.08 -1.39
C LEU A 240 -2.68 21.84 -2.54
N GLU A 241 -1.42 22.26 -2.38
CA GLU A 241 -0.61 22.85 -3.47
C GLU A 241 -0.36 21.84 -4.61
N HIS A 242 -0.29 20.55 -4.29
CA HIS A 242 0.01 19.46 -5.24
C HIS A 242 -1.23 18.64 -5.62
N GLU A 243 -2.22 18.58 -4.72
CA GLU A 243 -3.49 17.86 -4.90
C GLU A 243 -4.70 18.80 -4.72
N PRO A 244 -4.88 19.78 -5.61
CA PRO A 244 -5.98 20.74 -5.48
C PRO A 244 -7.36 20.11 -5.62
N GLU A 245 -7.45 18.88 -6.13
CA GLU A 245 -8.68 18.08 -6.19
C GLU A 245 -9.01 17.32 -4.89
N ASN A 246 -8.16 17.37 -3.88
CA ASN A 246 -8.36 16.66 -2.60
C ASN A 246 -9.43 17.35 -1.75
N GLN A 247 -10.68 17.10 -2.12
CA GLN A 247 -11.88 17.71 -1.54
C GLN A 247 -11.96 17.51 -0.02
N ALA A 248 -11.70 16.28 0.44
CA ALA A 248 -11.76 15.95 1.86
C ALA A 248 -10.72 16.74 2.70
N LEU A 249 -9.57 17.03 2.11
CA LEU A 249 -8.54 17.81 2.80
C LEU A 249 -8.88 19.30 2.84
N TRP A 250 -9.42 19.87 1.75
CA TRP A 250 -9.96 21.24 1.76
C TRP A 250 -10.97 21.46 2.89
N THR A 251 -11.92 20.53 3.05
CA THR A 251 -12.93 20.58 4.11
C THR A 251 -12.29 20.49 5.50
N ARG A 252 -11.32 19.60 5.68
CA ARG A 252 -10.60 19.45 6.95
C ARG A 252 -9.83 20.72 7.33
N VAL A 253 -9.17 21.35 6.37
CA VAL A 253 -8.45 22.62 6.59
C VAL A 253 -9.46 23.72 6.90
N GLY A 254 -10.58 23.80 6.19
CA GLY A 254 -11.68 24.72 6.49
C GLY A 254 -12.20 24.58 7.92
N ASP A 255 -12.44 23.35 8.39
CA ASP A 255 -12.87 23.09 9.79
C ASP A 255 -11.78 23.52 10.81
N ALA A 256 -10.51 23.31 10.49
CA ALA A 256 -9.41 23.73 11.33
C ALA A 256 -9.31 25.27 11.41
N LEU A 257 -9.42 25.96 10.29
CA LEU A 257 -9.41 27.42 10.21
C LEU A 257 -10.60 28.04 10.93
N LEU A 258 -11.79 27.42 10.82
CA LEU A 258 -12.98 27.84 11.55
C LEU A 258 -12.77 27.73 13.07
N SER A 259 -12.09 26.68 13.53
CA SER A 259 -11.77 26.50 14.95
C SER A 259 -10.73 27.51 15.48
N LEU A 260 -9.98 28.14 14.56
CA LEU A 260 -9.03 29.23 14.83
C LEU A 260 -9.68 30.63 14.68
N GLU A 261 -11.00 30.70 14.53
CA GLU A 261 -11.76 31.93 14.25
C GLU A 261 -11.33 32.66 12.95
N ARG A 262 -10.59 31.98 12.07
CA ARG A 262 -10.19 32.46 10.74
C ARG A 262 -11.30 32.20 9.73
N VAL A 263 -12.42 32.88 9.93
CA VAL A 263 -13.69 32.58 9.25
C VAL A 263 -13.61 32.78 7.73
N ASP A 264 -12.94 33.86 7.28
CA ASP A 264 -12.85 34.14 5.83
C ASP A 264 -11.97 33.14 5.11
N ASP A 265 -10.85 32.74 5.72
CA ASP A 265 -9.99 31.68 5.19
C ASP A 265 -10.70 30.33 5.14
N ALA A 266 -11.52 30.01 6.16
CA ALA A 266 -12.35 28.80 6.18
C ALA A 266 -13.35 28.77 5.02
N VAL A 267 -13.98 29.91 4.72
CA VAL A 267 -14.92 30.07 3.58
C VAL A 267 -14.20 29.78 2.26
N GLU A 268 -12.99 30.33 2.06
CA GLU A 268 -12.20 30.07 0.85
C GLU A 268 -11.92 28.57 0.66
N HIS A 269 -11.57 27.86 1.74
CA HIS A 269 -11.29 26.43 1.70
C HIS A 269 -12.54 25.59 1.42
N TYR A 270 -13.70 25.90 2.05
CA TYR A 270 -14.95 25.22 1.72
C TYR A 270 -15.37 25.47 0.28
N GLN A 271 -15.21 26.70 -0.22
CA GLN A 271 -15.50 27.02 -1.63
C GLN A 271 -14.56 26.30 -2.59
N ALA A 272 -13.25 26.14 -2.25
CA ALA A 272 -12.30 25.37 -3.03
C ALA A 272 -12.70 23.89 -3.07
N SER A 273 -13.13 23.32 -1.95
CA SER A 273 -13.70 21.96 -1.92
C SER A 273 -14.89 21.84 -2.88
N LEU A 274 -15.85 22.76 -2.81
CA LEU A 274 -17.08 22.73 -3.62
C LEU A 274 -16.84 22.96 -5.12
N LYS A 275 -15.71 23.56 -5.54
CA LYS A 275 -15.31 23.64 -6.96
C LYS A 275 -15.01 22.26 -7.56
N ASN A 276 -14.60 21.30 -6.73
CA ASN A 276 -14.32 19.92 -7.14
C ASN A 276 -15.56 19.02 -7.14
N GLY A 277 -16.72 19.56 -6.80
CA GLY A 277 -18.00 18.86 -6.75
C GLY A 277 -18.75 19.06 -5.42
N PRO A 278 -19.96 18.53 -5.30
CA PRO A 278 -20.73 18.60 -4.07
C PRO A 278 -20.02 17.86 -2.93
N ASP A 279 -19.93 18.49 -1.76
CA ASP A 279 -19.41 17.87 -0.53
C ASP A 279 -20.27 18.27 0.68
N VAL A 280 -20.88 17.28 1.29
CA VAL A 280 -21.84 17.46 2.41
C VAL A 280 -21.19 18.20 3.59
N TYR A 281 -19.91 17.88 3.88
CA TYR A 281 -19.22 18.50 5.00
C TYR A 281 -18.77 19.94 4.72
N SER A 282 -18.44 20.26 3.47
CA SER A 282 -18.19 21.65 3.05
C SER A 282 -19.46 22.50 3.11
N TYR A 283 -20.59 21.97 2.69
CA TYR A 283 -21.88 22.65 2.89
C TYR A 283 -22.19 22.85 4.37
N LEU A 284 -21.95 21.83 5.21
CA LEU A 284 -22.12 21.96 6.67
C LEU A 284 -21.17 23.00 7.26
N GLY A 285 -19.92 23.08 6.77
CA GLY A 285 -18.96 24.11 7.16
C GLY A 285 -19.46 25.51 6.81
N MET A 286 -19.97 25.71 5.58
CA MET A 286 -20.59 26.97 5.17
C MET A 286 -21.81 27.30 6.03
N ALA A 287 -22.66 26.33 6.35
CA ALA A 287 -23.79 26.53 7.25
C ALA A 287 -23.33 27.03 8.64
N ARG A 288 -22.25 26.45 9.18
CA ARG A 288 -21.69 26.90 10.48
C ARG A 288 -21.14 28.33 10.40
N VAL A 289 -20.49 28.69 9.31
CA VAL A 289 -20.01 30.06 9.09
C VAL A 289 -21.17 31.05 9.05
N HIS A 290 -22.21 30.81 8.24
CA HIS A 290 -23.37 31.70 8.13
C HIS A 290 -24.14 31.79 9.46
N HIS A 291 -24.30 30.66 10.15
CA HIS A 291 -24.89 30.63 11.48
C HIS A 291 -24.13 31.51 12.50
N ALA A 292 -22.78 31.40 12.53
CA ALA A 292 -21.92 32.23 13.39
C ALA A 292 -22.03 33.73 13.06
N ARG A 293 -22.33 34.09 11.81
CA ARG A 293 -22.55 35.46 11.36
C ARG A 293 -23.99 35.95 11.64
N GLY A 294 -24.86 35.09 12.17
CA GLY A 294 -26.26 35.40 12.43
C GLY A 294 -27.19 35.35 11.19
N ASP A 295 -26.64 34.91 10.06
CA ASP A 295 -27.40 34.70 8.81
C ASP A 295 -28.06 33.32 8.81
N LEU A 296 -29.17 33.20 9.54
CA LEU A 296 -29.88 31.94 9.73
C LEU A 296 -30.50 31.42 8.42
N ASN A 297 -30.86 32.32 7.48
CA ASN A 297 -31.48 31.93 6.21
C ASN A 297 -30.43 31.18 5.32
N SER A 298 -29.27 31.79 5.07
CA SER A 298 -28.22 31.15 4.31
C SER A 298 -27.70 29.89 5.01
N ALA A 299 -27.59 29.90 6.35
CA ALA A 299 -27.21 28.72 7.11
C ALA A 299 -28.13 27.53 6.88
N ARG A 300 -29.47 27.80 6.85
CA ARG A 300 -30.49 26.80 6.55
C ARG A 300 -30.37 26.28 5.12
N GLU A 301 -30.24 27.16 4.13
CA GLU A 301 -30.10 26.79 2.70
C GLU A 301 -28.90 25.85 2.50
N PHE A 302 -27.78 26.10 3.16
CA PHE A 302 -26.63 25.22 3.09
C PHE A 302 -26.87 23.85 3.74
N CYS A 303 -27.59 23.78 4.87
CA CYS A 303 -28.00 22.51 5.47
C CYS A 303 -28.93 21.72 4.55
N GLU A 304 -29.95 22.38 3.96
CA GLU A 304 -30.89 21.77 3.03
C GLU A 304 -30.17 21.26 1.77
N THR A 305 -29.20 22.02 1.25
CA THR A 305 -28.35 21.59 0.14
C THR A 305 -27.54 20.35 0.51
N ALA A 306 -26.89 20.34 1.68
CA ALA A 306 -26.18 19.17 2.18
C ALA A 306 -27.11 17.94 2.27
N LEU A 307 -28.30 18.09 2.81
CA LEU A 307 -29.28 17.00 2.93
C LEU A 307 -29.86 16.55 1.59
N SER A 308 -29.78 17.35 0.54
CA SER A 308 -30.15 16.91 -0.81
C SER A 308 -29.20 15.85 -1.35
N HIS A 309 -27.93 15.86 -0.89
CA HIS A 309 -26.91 14.90 -1.26
C HIS A 309 -26.81 13.71 -0.30
N ASP A 310 -27.05 13.95 1.00
CA ASP A 310 -27.09 12.90 2.03
C ASP A 310 -28.23 13.19 3.01
N LYS A 311 -29.38 12.56 2.75
CA LYS A 311 -30.66 12.81 3.47
C LYS A 311 -30.63 12.40 4.95
N SER A 312 -29.70 11.49 5.30
CA SER A 312 -29.63 10.92 6.64
C SER A 312 -28.38 11.38 7.42
N ASN A 313 -27.68 12.42 6.95
CA ASN A 313 -26.51 12.91 7.64
C ASN A 313 -26.86 13.54 9.00
N GLU A 314 -26.58 12.80 10.06
CA GLU A 314 -26.93 13.17 11.43
C GLU A 314 -26.40 14.56 11.81
N ARG A 315 -25.14 14.86 11.48
CA ARG A 315 -24.50 16.15 11.84
C ARG A 315 -25.16 17.34 11.16
N VAL A 316 -25.62 17.14 9.93
CA VAL A 316 -26.34 18.19 9.18
C VAL A 316 -27.72 18.37 9.76
N LEU A 317 -28.43 17.28 10.09
CA LEU A 317 -29.75 17.32 10.73
C LEU A 317 -29.67 18.00 12.10
N GLU A 318 -28.70 17.68 12.95
CA GLU A 318 -28.45 18.35 14.22
C GLU A 318 -28.28 19.87 14.03
N LYS A 319 -27.44 20.25 13.03
CA LYS A 319 -27.21 21.67 12.76
C LYS A 319 -28.44 22.38 12.22
N LEU A 320 -29.24 21.72 11.39
CA LEU A 320 -30.52 22.25 10.89
C LEU A 320 -31.51 22.46 12.02
N ILE A 321 -31.64 21.52 12.97
CA ILE A 321 -32.48 21.66 14.16
C ILE A 321 -32.08 22.91 14.94
N GLU A 322 -30.78 23.07 15.23
CA GLU A 322 -30.27 24.24 15.96
C GLU A 322 -30.64 25.57 15.27
N ILE A 323 -30.48 25.65 13.95
CA ILE A 323 -30.82 26.84 13.14
C ILE A 323 -32.31 27.11 13.15
N CYS A 324 -33.15 26.09 12.99
CA CYS A 324 -34.60 26.21 13.00
C CYS A 324 -35.15 26.65 14.36
N GLU A 325 -34.60 26.13 15.46
CA GLU A 325 -34.95 26.57 16.81
C GLU A 325 -34.62 28.04 17.05
N GLN A 326 -33.43 28.48 16.62
CA GLN A 326 -33.00 29.88 16.77
C GLN A 326 -33.85 30.84 15.90
N SER A 327 -34.29 30.39 14.72
CA SER A 327 -35.13 31.18 13.85
C SER A 327 -36.64 31.18 14.29
N GLY A 328 -36.99 30.33 15.25
CA GLY A 328 -38.40 30.17 15.72
C GLY A 328 -39.24 29.26 14.81
N ASP A 329 -38.68 28.61 13.83
CA ASP A 329 -39.39 27.66 12.95
C ASP A 329 -39.43 26.26 13.61
N LEU A 330 -40.28 26.15 14.64
CA LEU A 330 -40.41 24.88 15.38
C LEU A 330 -40.95 23.72 14.52
N PRO A 331 -41.89 23.93 13.58
CA PRO A 331 -42.34 22.84 12.70
C PRO A 331 -41.21 22.23 11.87
N ALA A 332 -40.29 23.05 11.32
CA ALA A 332 -39.12 22.56 10.57
C ALA A 332 -38.12 21.86 11.47
N ALA A 333 -37.93 22.34 12.71
CA ALA A 333 -37.08 21.66 13.70
C ALA A 333 -37.65 20.28 14.05
N ASP A 334 -38.95 20.13 14.22
CA ASP A 334 -39.60 18.85 14.54
C ASP A 334 -39.47 17.85 13.37
N GLU A 335 -39.67 18.32 12.13
CA GLU A 335 -39.44 17.48 10.93
C GLU A 335 -38.00 16.99 10.86
N ALA A 336 -37.01 17.84 11.14
CA ALA A 336 -35.59 17.45 11.15
C ALA A 336 -35.28 16.44 12.28
N ARG A 337 -35.90 16.57 13.46
CA ARG A 337 -35.80 15.60 14.56
C ARG A 337 -36.37 14.23 14.19
N GLU A 338 -37.52 14.18 13.50
CA GLU A 338 -38.07 12.93 13.01
C GLU A 338 -37.11 12.23 12.02
N LYS A 339 -36.48 13.00 11.12
CA LYS A 339 -35.50 12.47 10.16
C LYS A 339 -34.27 11.93 10.90
N LEU A 340 -33.78 12.66 11.91
CA LEU A 340 -32.64 12.25 12.73
C LEU A 340 -32.92 10.94 13.49
N ALA A 341 -34.11 10.81 14.09
CA ALA A 341 -34.53 9.60 14.77
C ALA A 341 -34.59 8.39 13.82
N ARG A 342 -35.04 8.57 12.58
CA ARG A 342 -35.07 7.50 11.56
C ARG A 342 -33.68 7.15 11.00
N ALA A 343 -32.73 8.04 11.10
CA ALA A 343 -31.33 7.79 10.65
C ALA A 343 -30.52 6.99 11.69
N ALA A 344 -30.95 7.01 12.96
CA ALA A 344 -30.31 6.28 14.06
C ALA A 344 -30.82 4.82 14.22
N ASP A 345 -31.93 4.47 13.58
CA ASP A 345 -32.52 3.11 13.51
C ASP A 345 -31.95 2.35 12.29
#